data_a9b86a51921b83937cacb9b65069b445
#
_entry.id   a9b86a51921b83937cacb9b65069b445
#
_cell.length_a   1.000
_cell.length_b   1.000
_cell.length_c   1.000
_cell.angle_alpha   90.00
_cell.angle_beta   90.00
_cell.angle_gamma   90.00
#
_symmetry.space_group_name_H-M   'P 1'
#
loop_
_entity.id
_entity.type
_entity.pdbx_description
1 polymer ?
#
loop_
_entity_poly.entity_id
_entity_poly.type
_entity_poly.pdbx_seq_one_letter_code
_entity_poly.pdbx_strand_id
1 'polypeptide(L)'
;EMPYHLVTEYGGWRNRKLIDFFVRFARVVFTRYQHKVKYWMTFNEINNQRNWRAPLFGYCCSGVVYTEHDNPEETMYQVLHHQFVASALAVKAARRINPDMQVGCMLAMVALYPYSCKPEDVMFAQESMRERYVFTDVQLRGYYPSYVLNEWERRGFNIRMEDGDAQIL
;
A
#
# COMPACT_ATOMS: atom_id res chain seq x y z
N GLU A 1 -2.23 9.11 -9.38
CA GLU A 1 -3.48 8.85 -10.11
C GLU A 1 -3.28 7.74 -11.12
N MET A 2 -4.30 6.91 -11.32
CA MET A 2 -4.23 5.76 -12.21
C MET A 2 -4.79 6.11 -13.59
N PRO A 3 -4.17 5.65 -14.70
CA PRO A 3 -4.77 5.78 -16.02
C PRO A 3 -6.14 5.10 -16.10
N TYR A 4 -7.13 5.78 -16.64
CA TYR A 4 -8.53 5.31 -16.72
C TYR A 4 -8.68 3.92 -17.36
N HIS A 5 -7.89 3.64 -18.39
CA HIS A 5 -7.84 2.33 -19.04
C HIS A 5 -7.52 1.18 -18.07
N LEU A 6 -6.64 1.40 -17.09
CA LEU A 6 -6.30 0.37 -16.10
C LEU A 6 -7.45 0.10 -15.12
N VAL A 7 -8.33 1.07 -14.95
CA VAL A 7 -9.55 0.89 -14.16
C VAL A 7 -10.60 0.07 -14.94
N THR A 8 -10.86 0.45 -16.19
CA THR A 8 -11.92 -0.16 -16.99
C THR A 8 -11.58 -1.57 -17.43
N GLU A 9 -10.33 -1.82 -17.86
CA GLU A 9 -9.93 -3.13 -18.40
C GLU A 9 -9.42 -4.10 -17.35
N TYR A 10 -8.87 -3.59 -16.24
CA TYR A 10 -8.22 -4.42 -15.24
C TYR A 10 -8.87 -4.35 -13.85
N GLY A 11 -9.78 -3.41 -13.61
CA GLY A 11 -10.37 -3.20 -12.29
C GLY A 11 -9.39 -2.59 -11.28
N GLY A 12 -8.42 -1.81 -11.77
CA GLY A 12 -7.40 -1.19 -10.95
C GLY A 12 -6.49 -2.21 -10.25
N TRP A 13 -6.01 -1.86 -9.06
CA TRP A 13 -5.11 -2.72 -8.28
C TRP A 13 -5.73 -4.01 -7.73
N ARG A 14 -7.02 -4.30 -8.03
CA ARG A 14 -7.56 -5.66 -7.83
C ARG A 14 -6.82 -6.68 -8.68
N ASN A 15 -6.34 -6.27 -9.85
CA ASN A 15 -5.64 -7.14 -10.77
C ASN A 15 -4.15 -7.13 -10.51
N ARG A 16 -3.62 -8.28 -10.17
CA ARG A 16 -2.18 -8.47 -9.89
C ARG A 16 -1.27 -8.08 -11.06
N LYS A 17 -1.74 -8.13 -12.31
CA LYS A 17 -0.96 -7.67 -13.48
C LYS A 17 -0.47 -6.22 -13.36
N LEU A 18 -1.13 -5.40 -12.55
CA LEU A 18 -0.70 -4.03 -12.33
C LEU A 18 0.67 -3.94 -11.65
N ILE A 19 1.10 -4.98 -10.93
CA ILE A 19 2.46 -5.07 -10.37
C ILE A 19 3.48 -4.95 -11.52
N ASP A 20 3.34 -5.77 -12.57
CA ASP A 20 4.25 -5.76 -13.70
C ASP A 20 4.21 -4.44 -14.49
N PHE A 21 3.01 -3.89 -14.67
CA PHE A 21 2.84 -2.61 -15.36
C PHE A 21 3.52 -1.48 -14.59
N PHE A 22 3.33 -1.43 -13.29
CA PHE A 22 3.95 -0.42 -12.44
C PHE A 22 5.47 -0.55 -12.41
N VAL A 23 6.00 -1.77 -12.26
CA VAL A 23 7.45 -2.00 -12.24
C VAL A 23 8.08 -1.65 -13.58
N ARG A 24 7.42 -1.96 -14.70
CA ARG A 24 7.88 -1.57 -16.04
C ARG A 24 7.92 -0.05 -16.19
N PHE A 25 6.87 0.64 -15.78
CA PHE A 25 6.82 2.11 -15.75
C PHE A 25 7.93 2.68 -14.86
N ALA A 26 8.08 2.18 -13.64
CA ALA A 26 9.09 2.63 -12.69
C ALA A 26 10.52 2.48 -13.27
N ARG A 27 10.83 1.35 -13.90
CA ARG A 27 12.13 1.12 -14.55
C ARG A 27 12.44 2.16 -15.64
N VAL A 28 11.47 2.47 -16.48
CA VAL A 28 11.64 3.49 -17.53
C VAL A 28 11.94 4.85 -16.91
N VAL A 29 11.17 5.25 -15.93
CA VAL A 29 11.31 6.55 -15.25
C VAL A 29 12.65 6.62 -14.51
N PHE A 30 13.01 5.60 -13.74
CA PHE A 30 14.28 5.54 -13.01
C PHE A 30 15.47 5.63 -13.98
N THR A 31 15.46 4.84 -15.05
CA THR A 31 16.54 4.87 -16.06
C THR A 31 16.68 6.26 -16.69
N ARG A 32 15.56 6.89 -17.04
CA ARG A 32 15.57 8.20 -17.70
C ARG A 32 16.06 9.33 -16.81
N TYR A 33 15.74 9.26 -15.50
CA TYR A 33 15.99 10.36 -14.58
C TYR A 33 17.05 10.06 -13.51
N GLN A 34 17.78 8.94 -13.62
CA GLN A 34 18.77 8.48 -12.63
C GLN A 34 19.85 9.50 -12.25
N HIS A 35 20.19 10.43 -13.16
CA HIS A 35 21.19 11.47 -12.91
C HIS A 35 20.58 12.82 -12.51
N LYS A 36 19.25 12.92 -12.45
CA LYS A 36 18.52 14.16 -12.16
C LYS A 36 17.74 14.10 -10.86
N VAL A 37 17.24 12.92 -10.48
CA VAL A 37 16.39 12.73 -9.33
C VAL A 37 16.99 11.67 -8.41
N LYS A 38 17.30 12.06 -7.19
CA LYS A 38 17.85 11.17 -6.17
C LYS A 38 16.76 10.57 -5.28
N TYR A 39 15.74 11.34 -4.91
CA TYR A 39 14.70 10.95 -3.96
C TYR A 39 13.41 10.63 -4.68
N TRP A 40 12.83 9.48 -4.37
CA TRP A 40 11.64 8.94 -5.02
C TRP A 40 10.65 8.44 -3.98
N MET A 41 9.37 8.45 -4.33
CA MET A 41 8.31 7.82 -3.56
C MET A 41 7.46 6.97 -4.50
N THR A 42 7.08 5.77 -4.06
CA THR A 42 6.36 4.81 -4.92
C THR A 42 4.88 5.15 -5.05
N PHE A 43 4.22 5.42 -3.93
CA PHE A 43 2.80 5.74 -3.87
C PHE A 43 2.56 6.99 -3.04
N ASN A 44 1.61 7.81 -3.48
CA ASN A 44 1.17 8.97 -2.72
C ASN A 44 0.08 8.57 -1.75
N GLU A 45 0.29 8.86 -0.46
CA GLU A 45 -0.71 8.68 0.61
C GLU A 45 -1.46 7.35 0.53
N ILE A 46 -0.71 6.26 0.38
CA ILE A 46 -1.26 4.91 0.17
C ILE A 46 -2.28 4.50 1.23
N ASN A 47 -2.18 5.04 2.44
CA ASN A 47 -3.09 4.76 3.56
C ASN A 47 -4.48 5.40 3.41
N ASN A 48 -4.66 6.35 2.51
CA ASN A 48 -5.99 6.92 2.23
C ASN A 48 -6.98 5.89 1.67
N GLN A 49 -6.51 4.74 1.20
CA GLN A 49 -7.36 3.63 0.81
C GLN A 49 -8.26 3.10 1.94
N ARG A 50 -7.89 3.32 3.21
CA ARG A 50 -8.77 3.01 4.34
C ARG A 50 -10.08 3.81 4.33
N ASN A 51 -10.10 4.92 3.61
CA ASN A 51 -11.32 5.72 3.40
C ASN A 51 -12.17 5.20 2.23
N TRP A 52 -12.21 3.88 2.04
CA TRP A 52 -12.94 3.24 0.93
C TRP A 52 -14.44 3.59 0.88
N ARG A 53 -15.04 4.01 2.01
CA ARG A 53 -16.41 4.53 2.05
C ARG A 53 -16.58 5.85 1.29
N ALA A 54 -15.50 6.59 1.08
CA ALA A 54 -15.49 7.74 0.21
C ALA A 54 -14.97 7.30 -1.18
N PRO A 55 -15.84 7.16 -2.21
CA PRO A 55 -15.47 6.56 -3.49
C PRO A 55 -14.25 7.20 -4.15
N LEU A 56 -14.06 8.50 -3.94
CA LEU A 56 -12.93 9.24 -4.46
C LEU A 56 -11.59 8.64 -4.00
N PHE A 57 -11.44 8.29 -2.73
CA PHE A 57 -10.17 7.76 -2.21
C PHE A 57 -9.88 6.35 -2.73
N GLY A 58 -10.87 5.47 -2.76
CA GLY A 58 -10.71 4.14 -3.38
C GLY A 58 -10.29 4.26 -4.84
N TYR A 59 -10.99 5.10 -5.60
CA TYR A 59 -10.72 5.31 -7.01
C TYR A 59 -9.34 5.96 -7.28
N CYS A 60 -9.03 7.09 -6.63
CA CYS A 60 -7.78 7.82 -6.87
C CYS A 60 -6.53 7.05 -6.39
N CYS A 61 -6.62 6.34 -5.27
CA CYS A 61 -5.47 5.64 -4.69
C CYS A 61 -5.22 4.27 -5.32
N SER A 62 -6.27 3.60 -5.82
CA SER A 62 -6.15 2.21 -6.28
C SER A 62 -6.89 1.88 -7.57
N GLY A 63 -7.69 2.80 -8.11
CA GLY A 63 -8.54 2.53 -9.27
C GLY A 63 -9.63 1.50 -8.99
N VAL A 64 -10.01 1.33 -7.74
CA VAL A 64 -11.03 0.36 -7.33
C VAL A 64 -12.38 1.03 -7.22
N VAL A 65 -13.36 0.48 -7.92
CA VAL A 65 -14.78 0.79 -7.72
C VAL A 65 -15.38 -0.30 -6.87
N TYR A 66 -15.79 0.04 -5.65
CA TYR A 66 -16.41 -0.91 -4.73
C TYR A 66 -17.89 -1.10 -5.10
N THR A 67 -18.35 -2.34 -5.00
CA THR A 67 -19.73 -2.75 -5.27
C THR A 67 -20.37 -3.34 -4.02
N GLU A 68 -21.68 -3.57 -4.05
CA GLU A 68 -22.43 -4.21 -2.95
C GLU A 68 -22.00 -5.67 -2.67
N HIS A 69 -21.33 -6.31 -3.63
CA HIS A 69 -20.83 -7.69 -3.51
C HIS A 69 -19.45 -7.79 -2.88
N ASP A 70 -18.77 -6.65 -2.67
CA ASP A 70 -17.44 -6.63 -2.08
C ASP A 70 -17.50 -6.71 -0.55
N ASN A 71 -16.53 -7.41 0.04
CA ASN A 71 -16.08 -7.09 1.39
C ASN A 71 -15.05 -5.96 1.26
N PRO A 72 -15.40 -4.69 1.55
CA PRO A 72 -14.54 -3.58 1.17
C PRO A 72 -13.19 -3.59 1.88
N GLU A 73 -13.14 -4.04 3.14
CA GLU A 73 -11.89 -4.06 3.90
C GLU A 73 -10.97 -5.18 3.45
N GLU A 74 -11.51 -6.36 3.20
CA GLU A 74 -10.75 -7.47 2.63
C GLU A 74 -10.21 -7.11 1.23
N THR A 75 -11.07 -6.52 0.40
CA THR A 75 -10.67 -6.00 -0.92
C THR A 75 -9.57 -4.96 -0.81
N MET A 76 -9.68 -4.02 0.13
CA MET A 76 -8.65 -3.02 0.38
C MET A 76 -7.31 -3.67 0.74
N TYR A 77 -7.30 -4.64 1.65
CA TYR A 77 -6.07 -5.33 2.02
C TYR A 77 -5.47 -6.15 0.87
N GLN A 78 -6.30 -6.78 0.03
CA GLN A 78 -5.82 -7.47 -1.17
C GLN A 78 -5.16 -6.50 -2.16
N VAL A 79 -5.79 -5.37 -2.39
CA VAL A 79 -5.27 -4.29 -3.25
C VAL A 79 -3.95 -3.74 -2.71
N LEU A 80 -3.90 -3.48 -1.41
CA LEU A 80 -2.69 -3.04 -0.73
C LEU A 80 -1.54 -4.05 -0.84
N HIS A 81 -1.84 -5.35 -0.74
CA HIS A 81 -0.84 -6.37 -0.94
C HIS A 81 -0.17 -6.26 -2.31
N HIS A 82 -0.95 -6.11 -3.38
CA HIS A 82 -0.40 -5.91 -4.72
C HIS A 82 0.45 -4.64 -4.83
N GLN A 83 0.03 -3.54 -4.20
CA GLN A 83 0.80 -2.30 -4.19
C GLN A 83 2.08 -2.41 -3.35
N PHE A 84 2.07 -3.11 -2.24
CA PHE A 84 3.29 -3.36 -1.45
C PHE A 84 4.31 -4.17 -2.24
N VAL A 85 3.89 -5.24 -2.89
CA VAL A 85 4.75 -6.03 -3.78
C VAL A 85 5.31 -5.17 -4.91
N ALA A 86 4.46 -4.36 -5.57
CA ALA A 86 4.90 -3.45 -6.62
C ALA A 86 5.90 -2.40 -6.11
N SER A 87 5.66 -1.84 -4.92
CA SER A 87 6.55 -0.88 -4.26
C SER A 87 7.93 -1.51 -4.01
N ALA A 88 7.97 -2.69 -3.40
CA ALA A 88 9.21 -3.39 -3.09
C ALA A 88 10.01 -3.74 -4.36
N LEU A 89 9.34 -4.22 -5.41
CA LEU A 89 9.97 -4.47 -6.71
C LEU A 89 10.51 -3.21 -7.36
N ALA A 90 9.79 -2.09 -7.25
CA ALA A 90 10.25 -0.79 -7.74
C ALA A 90 11.50 -0.31 -6.98
N VAL A 91 11.54 -0.45 -5.65
CA VAL A 91 12.74 -0.16 -4.83
C VAL A 91 13.93 -1.00 -5.28
N LYS A 92 13.73 -2.31 -5.45
CA LYS A 92 14.78 -3.22 -5.94
C LYS A 92 15.25 -2.83 -7.36
N ALA A 93 14.33 -2.39 -8.23
CA ALA A 93 14.68 -1.92 -9.57
C ALA A 93 15.49 -0.61 -9.54
N ALA A 94 15.09 0.36 -8.72
CA ALA A 94 15.81 1.63 -8.55
C ALA A 94 17.24 1.39 -8.11
N ARG A 95 17.46 0.58 -7.08
CA ARG A 95 18.80 0.26 -6.56
C ARG A 95 19.71 -0.46 -7.57
N ARG A 96 19.12 -1.27 -8.48
CA ARG A 96 19.87 -1.90 -9.57
C ARG A 96 20.28 -0.93 -10.66
N ILE A 97 19.45 0.09 -10.92
CA ILE A 97 19.71 1.11 -11.93
C ILE A 97 20.74 2.12 -11.43
N ASN A 98 20.53 2.62 -10.23
CA ASN A 98 21.46 3.53 -9.56
C ASN A 98 21.37 3.34 -8.03
N PRO A 99 22.43 2.79 -7.39
CA PRO A 99 22.48 2.53 -5.94
C PRO A 99 22.30 3.79 -5.07
N ASP A 100 22.59 4.98 -5.62
CA ASP A 100 22.45 6.25 -4.90
C ASP A 100 21.01 6.75 -4.82
N MET A 101 20.08 6.16 -5.57
CA MET A 101 18.68 6.47 -5.47
C MET A 101 18.12 6.05 -4.10
N GLN A 102 17.37 6.96 -3.50
CA GLN A 102 16.65 6.71 -2.25
C GLN A 102 15.15 6.69 -2.55
N VAL A 103 14.52 5.56 -2.28
CA VAL A 103 13.11 5.35 -2.54
C VAL A 103 12.39 5.12 -1.23
N GLY A 104 11.43 5.96 -0.94
CA GLY A 104 10.63 5.92 0.27
C GLY A 104 9.16 5.69 0.01
N CYS A 105 8.38 5.82 1.08
CA CYS A 105 6.92 5.81 1.04
C CYS A 105 6.36 7.14 1.52
N MET A 106 5.11 7.42 1.18
CA MET A 106 4.38 8.60 1.63
C MET A 106 3.07 8.20 2.30
N LEU A 107 2.83 8.76 3.48
CA LEU A 107 1.60 8.59 4.24
C LEU A 107 0.94 9.93 4.53
N ALA A 108 -0.40 9.93 4.47
CA ALA A 108 -1.21 10.95 5.12
C ALA A 108 -1.18 10.66 6.63
N MET A 109 -0.26 11.30 7.35
CA MET A 109 -0.05 11.02 8.76
C MET A 109 -0.79 12.02 9.64
N VAL A 110 -1.79 11.51 10.36
CA VAL A 110 -2.47 12.24 11.43
C VAL A 110 -2.16 11.51 12.74
N ALA A 111 -1.37 12.15 13.58
CA ALA A 111 -1.06 11.61 14.90
C ALA A 111 -2.30 11.68 15.80
N LEU A 112 -2.61 10.57 16.45
CA LEU A 112 -3.69 10.47 17.44
C LEU A 112 -3.07 10.35 18.82
N TYR A 113 -3.54 11.20 19.72
CA TYR A 113 -3.14 11.21 21.12
C TYR A 113 -4.29 10.75 22.00
N PRO A 114 -4.03 10.08 23.13
CA PRO A 114 -5.09 9.73 24.06
C PRO A 114 -5.74 11.00 24.63
N TYR A 115 -7.06 10.97 24.79
CA TYR A 115 -7.80 12.10 25.35
C TYR A 115 -7.45 12.32 26.85
N SER A 116 -7.15 11.23 27.57
CA SER A 116 -6.70 11.29 28.95
C SER A 116 -5.64 10.20 29.22
N CYS A 117 -5.09 10.16 30.44
CA CYS A 117 -4.16 9.12 30.87
C CYS A 117 -4.87 7.81 31.30
N LYS A 118 -6.16 7.67 31.10
CA LYS A 118 -6.88 6.42 31.39
C LYS A 118 -6.40 5.33 30.43
N PRO A 119 -6.24 4.08 30.93
CA PRO A 119 -5.79 2.97 30.09
C PRO A 119 -6.61 2.77 28.82
N GLU A 120 -7.93 2.97 28.90
CA GLU A 120 -8.84 2.83 27.75
C GLU A 120 -8.54 3.86 26.65
N ASP A 121 -8.32 5.11 27.02
CA ASP A 121 -7.99 6.18 26.05
C ASP A 121 -6.63 5.93 25.40
N VAL A 122 -5.64 5.50 26.20
CA VAL A 122 -4.31 5.17 25.72
C VAL A 122 -4.36 3.99 24.74
N MET A 123 -5.07 2.92 25.09
CA MET A 123 -5.22 1.75 24.23
C MET A 123 -5.98 2.08 22.94
N PHE A 124 -7.04 2.87 23.02
CA PHE A 124 -7.79 3.31 21.84
C PHE A 124 -6.93 4.11 20.88
N ALA A 125 -6.13 5.07 21.39
CA ALA A 125 -5.23 5.84 20.56
C ALA A 125 -4.17 4.95 19.90
N GLN A 126 -3.60 4.00 20.63
CA GLN A 126 -2.62 3.05 20.10
C GLN A 126 -3.20 2.14 19.01
N GLU A 127 -4.37 1.58 19.22
CA GLU A 127 -5.04 0.72 18.24
C GLU A 127 -5.40 1.51 16.97
N SER A 128 -5.93 2.73 17.14
CA SER A 128 -6.22 3.61 16.01
C SER A 128 -4.97 4.01 15.22
N MET A 129 -3.81 4.10 15.86
CA MET A 129 -2.54 4.36 15.17
C MET A 129 -2.03 3.14 14.39
N ARG A 130 -2.30 1.89 14.84
CA ARG A 130 -1.93 0.67 14.10
C ARG A 130 -2.52 0.64 12.71
N GLU A 131 -3.70 1.20 12.52
CA GLU A 131 -4.34 1.34 11.21
C GLU A 131 -3.54 2.18 10.22
N ARG A 132 -2.67 3.04 10.70
CA ARG A 132 -1.74 3.84 9.89
C ARG A 132 -0.38 3.17 9.77
N TYR A 133 0.10 2.59 10.85
CA TYR A 133 1.43 1.97 10.90
C TYR A 133 1.55 0.74 10.01
N VAL A 134 0.47 0.01 9.71
CA VAL A 134 0.53 -1.15 8.81
C VAL A 134 1.19 -0.81 7.47
N PHE A 135 0.95 0.39 6.94
CA PHE A 135 1.49 0.80 5.65
C PHE A 135 3.00 1.04 5.71
N THR A 136 3.47 1.67 6.77
CA THR A 136 4.92 1.86 6.99
C THR A 136 5.59 0.59 7.44
N ASP A 137 4.96 -0.19 8.30
CA ASP A 137 5.54 -1.45 8.78
C ASP A 137 5.85 -2.39 7.62
N VAL A 138 4.91 -2.58 6.69
CA VAL A 138 5.14 -3.45 5.53
C VAL A 138 6.20 -2.86 4.59
N GLN A 139 6.11 -1.58 4.25
CA GLN A 139 7.04 -0.96 3.29
C GLN A 139 8.47 -0.80 3.83
N LEU A 140 8.65 -0.63 5.15
CA LEU A 140 9.96 -0.39 5.75
C LEU A 140 10.58 -1.64 6.34
N ARG A 141 9.78 -2.59 6.83
CA ARG A 141 10.25 -3.80 7.51
C ARG A 141 10.19 -5.05 6.63
N GLY A 142 9.38 -5.02 5.55
CA GLY A 142 9.28 -6.11 4.61
C GLY A 142 8.42 -7.30 5.08
N TYR A 143 7.54 -7.10 6.05
CA TYR A 143 6.62 -8.14 6.52
C TYR A 143 5.36 -7.55 7.15
N TYR A 144 4.29 -8.35 7.17
CA TYR A 144 3.08 -7.99 7.87
C TYR A 144 3.23 -8.16 9.38
N PRO A 145 2.96 -7.11 10.17
CA PRO A 145 3.02 -7.21 11.63
C PRO A 145 1.92 -8.12 12.17
N SER A 146 2.19 -8.77 13.29
CA SER A 146 1.27 -9.75 13.92
C SER A 146 -0.13 -9.19 14.19
N TYR A 147 -0.23 -7.91 14.54
CA TYR A 147 -1.54 -7.29 14.79
C TYR A 147 -2.44 -7.25 13.56
N VAL A 148 -1.86 -7.17 12.35
CA VAL A 148 -2.63 -7.24 11.09
C VAL A 148 -3.03 -8.67 10.76
N LEU A 149 -2.09 -9.62 10.90
CA LEU A 149 -2.36 -11.04 10.65
C LEU A 149 -3.46 -11.57 11.60
N ASN A 150 -3.37 -11.22 12.87
CA ASN A 150 -4.40 -11.58 13.85
C ASN A 150 -5.78 -10.93 13.56
N GLU A 151 -5.76 -9.70 13.01
CA GLU A 151 -7.00 -9.06 12.58
C GLU A 151 -7.62 -9.81 11.40
N TRP A 152 -6.83 -10.17 10.39
CA TRP A 152 -7.32 -10.93 9.24
C TRP A 152 -7.90 -12.28 9.65
N GLU A 153 -7.19 -13.02 10.51
CA GLU A 153 -7.68 -14.29 11.06
C GLU A 153 -9.01 -14.12 11.79
N ARG A 154 -9.09 -13.17 12.73
CA ARG A 154 -10.29 -12.90 13.52
C ARG A 154 -11.50 -12.51 12.66
N ARG A 155 -11.26 -11.81 11.53
CA ARG A 155 -12.29 -11.33 10.60
C ARG A 155 -12.56 -12.29 9.45
N GLY A 156 -11.81 -13.38 9.35
CA GLY A 156 -11.94 -14.36 8.29
C GLY A 156 -11.52 -13.82 6.90
N PHE A 157 -10.61 -12.83 6.86
CA PHE A 157 -10.10 -12.29 5.59
C PHE A 157 -9.12 -13.26 4.95
N ASN A 158 -9.32 -13.52 3.66
CA ASN A 158 -8.46 -14.37 2.85
C ASN A 158 -7.64 -13.55 1.85
N ILE A 159 -6.52 -13.00 2.32
CA ILE A 159 -5.63 -12.22 1.46
C ILE A 159 -4.73 -13.18 0.70
N ARG A 160 -4.90 -13.22 -0.62
CA ARG A 160 -4.13 -14.10 -1.51
C ARG A 160 -2.74 -13.54 -1.72
N MET A 161 -1.74 -14.34 -1.34
CA MET A 161 -0.33 -14.08 -1.59
C MET A 161 0.21 -15.18 -2.49
N GLU A 162 1.05 -14.84 -3.44
CA GLU A 162 1.73 -15.82 -4.28
C GLU A 162 3.07 -16.25 -3.64
N ASP A 163 3.55 -17.42 -4.07
CA ASP A 163 4.88 -17.91 -3.68
C ASP A 163 5.94 -16.87 -4.05
N GLY A 164 6.75 -16.47 -3.09
CA GLY A 164 7.78 -15.46 -3.25
C GLY A 164 7.39 -14.04 -2.85
N ASP A 165 6.11 -13.72 -2.62
CA ASP A 165 5.70 -12.35 -2.21
C ASP A 165 6.37 -11.94 -0.89
N ALA A 166 6.44 -12.85 0.08
CA ALA A 166 7.09 -12.58 1.36
C ALA A 166 8.59 -12.28 1.23
N GLN A 167 9.28 -12.85 0.24
CA GLN A 167 10.69 -12.55 -0.04
C GLN A 167 10.88 -11.28 -0.87
N ILE A 168 9.82 -10.84 -1.53
CA ILE A 168 9.83 -9.60 -2.30
C ILE A 168 9.70 -8.41 -1.36
N LEU A 169 8.79 -8.49 -0.39
CA LEU A 169 8.56 -7.43 0.59
C LEU A 169 9.80 -7.15 1.41
#